data_beba2be562b438e733e5a037904acea5
#
_entry.id   beba2be562b438e733e5a037904acea5
#
_cell.length_a   1.000
_cell.length_b   1.000
_cell.length_c   1.000
_cell.angle_alpha   90.00
_cell.angle_beta   90.00
_cell.angle_gamma   90.00
#
_symmetry.space_group_name_H-M   'P 1'
#
loop_
_entity.id
_entity.type
_entity.pdbx_description
1 polymer ?
#
loop_
_entity_poly.entity_id
_entity_poly.type
_entity_poly.pdbx_seq_one_letter_code
_entity_poly.pdbx_strand_id
1 'polypeptide(L)'
;ALAWFVKRFFNLPLTSTLIDALVLACSLSLAILWQGELRRLMELLGTGRLAVLLGNPQSKMRATASTVAQLTDAAGRLSKSRRGALIVVDLGSDLRPEDFLNPGITIDAQLSSELLLNLFASDTPLHDGAVVIKGSRIISAGVILPLSRQGISRYGTRHLAALGITERFDRCICVVISEETGTLSLANQGRLERPITSSRLQD
;
A
#
# COMPACT_ATOMS: atom_id res chain seq x y z
N ALA A 1 -2.47 -17.96 -42.55
CA ALA A 1 -3.58 -17.87 -43.51
C ALA A 1 -3.23 -16.95 -44.69
N LEU A 2 -2.74 -15.72 -44.45
CA LEU A 2 -2.43 -14.74 -45.50
C LEU A 2 -1.28 -15.20 -46.41
N ALA A 3 -0.18 -15.71 -45.85
CA ALA A 3 0.97 -16.22 -46.58
C ALA A 3 0.62 -17.44 -47.47
N TRP A 4 -0.27 -18.31 -46.98
CA TRP A 4 -0.79 -19.46 -47.76
C TRP A 4 -1.64 -18.99 -48.95
N PHE A 5 -2.48 -17.94 -48.78
CA PHE A 5 -3.30 -17.36 -49.82
C PHE A 5 -2.45 -16.69 -50.92
N VAL A 6 -1.40 -15.95 -50.56
CA VAL A 6 -0.47 -15.27 -51.49
C VAL A 6 0.37 -16.32 -52.24
N LYS A 7 0.86 -17.39 -51.59
CA LYS A 7 1.54 -18.51 -52.27
C LYS A 7 0.67 -19.18 -53.34
N ARG A 8 -0.63 -19.30 -53.11
CA ARG A 8 -1.55 -19.97 -54.02
C ARG A 8 -2.01 -19.09 -55.20
N PHE A 9 -2.04 -17.75 -54.99
CA PHE A 9 -2.59 -16.84 -56.02
C PHE A 9 -1.53 -16.26 -56.97
N PHE A 10 -0.29 -16.03 -56.48
CA PHE A 10 0.73 -15.33 -57.28
C PHE A 10 1.85 -16.20 -57.86
N ASN A 11 1.96 -17.45 -57.48
CA ASN A 11 2.95 -18.44 -57.96
C ASN A 11 4.39 -17.91 -58.17
N LEU A 12 4.77 -16.88 -57.42
CA LEU A 12 6.07 -16.20 -57.48
C LEU A 12 6.94 -16.63 -56.26
N PRO A 13 7.99 -17.45 -56.46
CA PRO A 13 8.78 -17.98 -55.34
C PRO A 13 9.53 -16.88 -54.57
N LEU A 14 9.95 -15.81 -55.19
CA LEU A 14 10.66 -14.68 -54.57
C LEU A 14 9.78 -13.88 -53.62
N THR A 15 8.52 -13.61 -53.93
CA THR A 15 7.61 -12.86 -53.03
C THR A 15 7.23 -13.67 -51.82
N SER A 16 7.14 -15.00 -51.93
CA SER A 16 6.84 -15.85 -50.78
C SER A 16 7.99 -15.87 -49.76
N THR A 17 9.24 -15.91 -50.20
CA THR A 17 10.42 -15.90 -49.31
C THR A 17 10.58 -14.55 -48.63
N LEU A 18 10.29 -13.44 -49.35
CA LEU A 18 10.29 -12.10 -48.74
C LEU A 18 9.22 -11.94 -47.66
N ILE A 19 8.01 -12.45 -47.91
CA ILE A 19 6.94 -12.39 -46.90
C ILE A 19 7.26 -13.26 -45.69
N ASP A 20 7.80 -14.48 -45.89
CA ASP A 20 8.18 -15.36 -44.83
C ASP A 20 9.31 -14.72 -43.95
N ALA A 21 10.29 -14.05 -44.58
CA ALA A 21 11.36 -13.32 -43.89
C ALA A 21 10.82 -12.10 -43.13
N LEU A 22 9.85 -11.35 -43.72
CA LEU A 22 9.24 -10.22 -43.07
C LEU A 22 8.41 -10.64 -41.85
N VAL A 23 7.63 -11.72 -41.95
CA VAL A 23 6.84 -12.27 -40.85
C VAL A 23 7.75 -12.73 -39.72
N LEU A 24 8.89 -13.38 -40.04
CA LEU A 24 9.88 -13.78 -39.05
C LEU A 24 10.47 -12.57 -38.36
N ALA A 25 10.90 -11.55 -39.10
CA ALA A 25 11.48 -10.32 -38.55
C ALA A 25 10.47 -9.58 -37.65
N CYS A 26 9.20 -9.45 -38.09
CA CYS A 26 8.15 -8.84 -37.29
C CYS A 26 7.85 -9.62 -36.01
N SER A 27 7.82 -10.96 -36.07
CA SER A 27 7.57 -11.80 -34.90
C SER A 27 8.69 -11.71 -33.87
N LEU A 28 9.96 -11.69 -34.33
CA LEU A 28 11.12 -11.50 -33.47
C LEU A 28 11.11 -10.09 -32.83
N SER A 29 10.82 -9.06 -33.60
CA SER A 29 10.72 -7.68 -33.11
C SER A 29 9.61 -7.55 -32.05
N LEU A 30 8.47 -8.18 -32.29
CA LEU A 30 7.36 -8.19 -31.33
C LEU A 30 7.72 -8.92 -30.05
N ALA A 31 8.42 -10.07 -30.15
CA ALA A 31 8.89 -10.81 -28.98
C ALA A 31 9.89 -10.00 -28.13
N ILE A 32 10.80 -9.26 -28.78
CA ILE A 32 11.76 -8.38 -28.10
C ILE A 32 11.04 -7.21 -27.41
N LEU A 33 10.10 -6.56 -28.10
CA LEU A 33 9.30 -5.46 -27.55
C LEU A 33 8.47 -5.91 -26.33
N TRP A 34 7.95 -7.12 -26.35
CA TRP A 34 7.11 -7.66 -25.28
C TRP A 34 7.91 -8.39 -24.19
N GLN A 35 9.21 -8.52 -24.34
CA GLN A 35 10.05 -9.23 -23.37
C GLN A 35 9.91 -8.68 -21.96
N GLY A 36 9.83 -7.36 -21.82
CA GLY A 36 9.62 -6.69 -20.51
C GLY A 36 8.27 -7.01 -19.90
N GLU A 37 7.21 -7.00 -20.70
CA GLU A 37 5.86 -7.30 -20.24
C GLU A 37 5.67 -8.79 -19.92
N LEU A 38 6.25 -9.67 -20.72
CA LEU A 38 6.26 -11.12 -20.47
C LEU A 38 7.01 -11.44 -19.16
N ARG A 39 8.16 -10.80 -18.92
CA ARG A 39 8.89 -10.96 -17.66
C ARG A 39 8.05 -10.52 -16.47
N ARG A 40 7.41 -9.36 -16.57
CA ARG A 40 6.51 -8.84 -15.53
C ARG A 40 5.32 -9.76 -15.29
N LEU A 41 4.76 -10.35 -16.36
CA LEU A 41 3.69 -11.34 -16.28
C LEU A 41 4.17 -12.61 -15.57
N MET A 42 5.37 -13.11 -15.91
CA MET A 42 5.96 -14.29 -15.28
C MET A 42 6.29 -14.04 -13.79
N GLU A 43 6.74 -12.84 -13.44
CA GLU A 43 6.96 -12.44 -12.05
C GLU A 43 5.62 -12.40 -11.27
N LEU A 44 4.55 -11.89 -11.88
CA LEU A 44 3.20 -11.91 -11.31
C LEU A 44 2.67 -13.35 -11.12
N LEU A 45 2.92 -14.23 -12.09
CA LEU A 45 2.58 -15.66 -12.01
C LEU A 45 3.38 -16.38 -10.92
N GLY A 46 4.68 -16.15 -10.87
CA GLY A 46 5.61 -16.82 -9.94
C GLY A 46 5.43 -16.38 -8.49
N THR A 47 5.01 -15.15 -8.25
CA THR A 47 4.79 -14.61 -6.88
C THR A 47 3.42 -14.94 -6.28
N GLY A 48 2.58 -15.72 -6.97
CA GLY A 48 1.22 -16.07 -6.50
C GLY A 48 0.26 -14.88 -6.43
N ARG A 49 0.66 -13.70 -6.90
CA ARG A 49 -0.18 -12.48 -6.91
C ARG A 49 -1.41 -12.61 -7.80
N LEU A 50 -1.40 -13.50 -8.78
CA LEU A 50 -2.58 -13.84 -9.57
C LEU A 50 -3.70 -14.46 -8.72
N ALA A 51 -3.39 -15.23 -7.70
CA ALA A 51 -4.38 -15.76 -6.77
C ALA A 51 -5.09 -14.64 -5.99
N VAL A 52 -4.40 -13.52 -5.75
CA VAL A 52 -4.97 -12.30 -5.12
C VAL A 52 -5.85 -11.54 -6.12
N LEU A 53 -5.44 -11.45 -7.39
CA LEU A 53 -6.22 -10.79 -8.46
C LEU A 53 -7.45 -11.62 -8.87
N LEU A 54 -7.36 -12.94 -8.82
CA LEU A 54 -8.48 -13.86 -9.09
C LEU A 54 -9.45 -14.00 -7.90
N GLY A 55 -9.27 -13.18 -6.84
CA GLY A 55 -10.30 -12.96 -5.82
C GLY A 55 -10.58 -14.16 -4.93
N ASN A 56 -9.58 -14.98 -4.60
CA ASN A 56 -9.79 -16.01 -3.59
C ASN A 56 -10.05 -15.34 -2.23
N PRO A 57 -11.30 -15.37 -1.70
CA PRO A 57 -11.66 -14.65 -0.48
C PRO A 57 -10.85 -15.11 0.74
N GLN A 58 -10.36 -16.35 0.74
CA GLN A 58 -9.52 -16.88 1.82
C GLN A 58 -8.10 -16.28 1.84
N SER A 59 -7.51 -15.96 0.68
CA SER A 59 -6.19 -15.31 0.63
C SER A 59 -6.26 -13.87 1.10
N LYS A 60 -7.32 -13.15 0.75
CA LYS A 60 -7.58 -11.78 1.19
C LYS A 60 -7.80 -11.72 2.70
N MET A 61 -8.58 -12.65 3.24
CA MET A 61 -8.84 -12.75 4.69
C MET A 61 -7.58 -13.08 5.50
N ARG A 62 -6.72 -13.99 5.00
CA ARG A 62 -5.42 -14.29 5.62
C ARG A 62 -4.45 -13.10 5.57
N ALA A 63 -4.41 -12.38 4.46
CA ALA A 63 -3.58 -11.17 4.33
C ALA A 63 -4.05 -10.07 5.30
N THR A 64 -5.35 -9.87 5.46
CA THR A 64 -5.92 -8.91 6.42
C THR A 64 -5.61 -9.31 7.85
N ALA A 65 -5.81 -10.57 8.22
CA ALA A 65 -5.50 -11.09 9.57
C ALA A 65 -4.01 -10.93 9.91
N SER A 66 -3.11 -11.20 8.95
CA SER A 66 -1.67 -10.96 9.12
C SER A 66 -1.35 -9.47 9.29
N THR A 67 -1.98 -8.58 8.53
CA THR A 67 -1.81 -7.12 8.65
C THR A 67 -2.23 -6.63 10.03
N VAL A 68 -3.40 -7.05 10.51
CA VAL A 68 -3.92 -6.68 11.83
C VAL A 68 -2.98 -7.19 12.94
N ALA A 69 -2.51 -8.44 12.84
CA ALA A 69 -1.59 -9.01 13.82
C ALA A 69 -0.26 -8.21 13.90
N GLN A 70 0.34 -7.87 12.74
CA GLN A 70 1.57 -7.07 12.66
C GLN A 70 1.37 -5.66 13.24
N LEU A 71 0.25 -5.02 12.91
CA LEU A 71 -0.09 -3.70 13.43
C LEU A 71 -0.28 -3.72 14.94
N THR A 72 -1.02 -4.72 15.46
CA THR A 72 -1.27 -4.88 16.90
C THR A 72 0.01 -5.15 17.69
N ASP A 73 0.90 -6.00 17.17
CA ASP A 73 2.20 -6.26 17.78
C ASP A 73 3.04 -4.98 17.85
N ALA A 74 3.17 -4.27 16.72
CA ALA A 74 3.89 -3.00 16.66
C ALA A 74 3.30 -1.97 17.63
N ALA A 75 1.99 -1.78 17.64
CA ALA A 75 1.31 -0.84 18.51
C ALA A 75 1.53 -1.18 20.00
N GLY A 76 1.46 -2.46 20.36
CA GLY A 76 1.73 -2.92 21.72
C GLY A 76 3.18 -2.67 22.17
N ARG A 77 4.15 -2.87 21.30
CA ARG A 77 5.59 -2.63 21.57
C ARG A 77 5.90 -1.13 21.65
N LEU A 78 5.35 -0.32 20.76
CA LEU A 78 5.47 1.15 20.78
C LEU A 78 4.83 1.73 22.06
N SER A 79 3.66 1.25 22.44
CA SER A 79 2.97 1.63 23.68
C SER A 79 3.83 1.34 24.92
N LYS A 80 4.37 0.13 25.04
CA LYS A 80 5.25 -0.28 26.15
C LYS A 80 6.52 0.56 26.24
N SER A 81 7.08 0.94 25.11
CA SER A 81 8.30 1.78 25.03
C SER A 81 8.00 3.28 25.09
N ARG A 82 6.72 3.68 25.17
CA ARG A 82 6.25 5.07 25.13
C ARG A 82 6.79 5.85 23.93
N ARG A 83 6.85 5.18 22.78
CA ARG A 83 7.22 5.83 21.52
C ARG A 83 5.96 6.36 20.85
N GLY A 84 5.93 7.67 20.61
CA GLY A 84 4.84 8.32 19.91
C GLY A 84 4.72 7.78 18.48
N ALA A 85 3.51 7.44 18.06
CA ALA A 85 3.27 6.98 16.69
C ALA A 85 1.90 7.43 16.18
N LEU A 86 1.81 7.65 14.88
CA LEU A 86 0.57 7.94 14.16
C LEU A 86 0.52 7.04 12.92
N ILE A 87 -0.43 6.12 12.90
CA ILE A 87 -0.57 5.14 11.83
C ILE A 87 -1.94 5.32 11.19
N VAL A 88 -1.96 5.58 9.90
CA VAL A 88 -3.16 5.72 9.06
C VAL A 88 -3.37 4.43 8.29
N VAL A 89 -4.54 3.83 8.43
CA VAL A 89 -4.92 2.63 7.67
C VAL A 89 -6.03 3.01 6.68
N ASP A 90 -5.69 2.95 5.39
CA ASP A 90 -6.64 3.16 4.31
C ASP A 90 -7.44 1.87 4.04
N LEU A 91 -8.74 1.92 4.33
CA LEU A 91 -9.69 0.83 4.10
C LEU A 91 -10.40 0.93 2.73
N GLY A 92 -9.85 1.74 1.81
CA GLY A 92 -10.40 1.96 0.48
C GLY A 92 -11.00 3.36 0.29
N SER A 93 -10.48 4.36 1.01
CA SER A 93 -10.74 5.80 0.76
C SER A 93 -9.94 6.33 -0.44
N ASP A 94 -9.00 5.52 -0.96
CA ASP A 94 -8.07 5.92 -2.01
C ASP A 94 -7.34 7.25 -1.72
N LEU A 95 -6.75 7.30 -0.52
CA LEU A 95 -5.94 8.44 -0.08
C LEU A 95 -4.85 8.75 -1.09
N ARG A 96 -4.73 10.01 -1.50
CA ARG A 96 -3.76 10.50 -2.48
C ARG A 96 -2.75 11.44 -1.84
N PRO A 97 -1.57 11.63 -2.44
CA PRO A 97 -0.56 12.55 -1.93
C PRO A 97 -1.08 13.99 -1.71
N GLU A 98 -2.03 14.44 -2.53
CA GLU A 98 -2.67 15.74 -2.47
C GLU A 98 -3.62 15.94 -1.27
N ASP A 99 -4.03 14.86 -0.61
CA ASP A 99 -4.88 14.92 0.59
C ASP A 99 -4.09 15.27 1.86
N PHE A 100 -2.76 15.22 1.78
CA PHE A 100 -1.85 15.47 2.88
C PHE A 100 -1.23 16.88 2.77
N LEU A 101 -0.87 17.48 3.90
CA LEU A 101 -0.10 18.72 3.91
C LEU A 101 1.33 18.50 3.38
N ASN A 102 1.90 17.35 3.70
CA ASN A 102 3.14 16.84 3.12
C ASN A 102 2.97 15.32 2.94
N PRO A 103 3.15 14.77 1.73
CA PRO A 103 2.97 13.35 1.44
C PRO A 103 4.07 12.46 2.04
N GLY A 104 5.11 13.05 2.64
CA GLY A 104 6.22 12.29 3.20
C GLY A 104 7.05 11.58 2.14
N ILE A 105 7.68 10.50 2.55
CA ILE A 105 8.55 9.68 1.70
C ILE A 105 7.82 8.38 1.34
N THR A 106 7.78 8.05 0.05
CA THR A 106 7.23 6.79 -0.44
C THR A 106 8.15 5.64 -0.05
N ILE A 107 7.60 4.66 0.65
CA ILE A 107 8.32 3.46 1.12
C ILE A 107 7.99 2.26 0.24
N ASP A 108 6.71 2.05 -0.05
CA ASP A 108 6.15 0.92 -0.80
C ASP A 108 6.71 -0.45 -0.35
N ALA A 109 6.74 -0.70 0.95
CA ALA A 109 7.25 -1.93 1.56
C ALA A 109 6.12 -2.79 2.11
N GLN A 110 6.38 -4.10 2.28
CA GLN A 110 5.46 -4.97 2.99
C GLN A 110 5.41 -4.60 4.47
N LEU A 111 4.21 -4.56 5.04
CA LEU A 111 4.03 -4.28 6.45
C LEU A 111 4.68 -5.37 7.32
N SER A 112 5.49 -4.94 8.27
CA SER A 112 5.98 -5.76 9.37
C SER A 112 6.06 -4.93 10.64
N SER A 113 5.92 -5.58 11.80
CA SER A 113 6.04 -4.91 13.10
C SER A 113 7.41 -4.29 13.28
N GLU A 114 8.48 -4.97 12.83
CA GLU A 114 9.86 -4.48 12.88
C GLU A 114 10.06 -3.20 12.07
N LEU A 115 9.48 -3.13 10.86
CA LEU A 115 9.58 -1.94 10.03
C LEU A 115 8.86 -0.75 10.68
N LEU A 116 7.66 -0.95 11.24
CA LEU A 116 6.96 0.10 11.98
C LEU A 116 7.76 0.61 13.18
N LEU A 117 8.38 -0.30 13.95
CA LEU A 117 9.20 0.08 15.10
C LEU A 117 10.42 0.91 14.69
N ASN A 118 11.03 0.59 13.54
CA ASN A 118 12.15 1.36 12.99
C ASN A 118 11.70 2.73 12.46
N LEU A 119 10.56 2.82 11.79
CA LEU A 119 10.03 4.09 11.29
C LEU A 119 9.69 5.07 12.41
N PHE A 120 9.23 4.56 13.57
CA PHE A 120 8.91 5.37 14.76
C PHE A 120 10.05 5.40 15.80
N ALA A 121 11.27 5.04 15.42
CA ALA A 121 12.44 5.24 16.28
C ALA A 121 12.77 6.73 16.36
N SER A 122 12.98 7.25 17.59
CA SER A 122 13.09 8.68 17.87
C SER A 122 14.29 9.37 17.21
N ASP A 123 15.27 8.59 16.76
CA ASP A 123 16.50 9.04 16.10
C ASP A 123 16.42 8.99 14.57
N THR A 124 15.25 8.62 14.01
CA THR A 124 15.04 8.56 12.55
C THR A 124 14.31 9.79 12.04
N PRO A 125 14.62 10.30 10.84
CA PRO A 125 13.92 11.45 10.26
C PRO A 125 12.42 11.21 9.99
N LEU A 126 11.99 9.95 9.93
CA LEU A 126 10.62 9.56 9.54
C LEU A 126 9.65 9.39 10.73
N HIS A 127 10.16 9.47 11.98
CA HIS A 127 9.33 9.28 13.17
C HIS A 127 8.35 10.45 13.42
N ASP A 128 8.69 11.65 12.92
CA ASP A 128 7.84 12.84 13.07
C ASP A 128 6.89 12.97 11.88
N GLY A 129 5.76 12.30 11.99
CA GLY A 129 4.74 12.23 10.97
C GLY A 129 3.93 10.94 11.05
N ALA A 130 3.04 10.76 10.09
CA ALA A 130 2.22 9.56 10.00
C ALA A 130 2.85 8.52 9.06
N VAL A 131 2.59 7.26 9.35
CA VAL A 131 2.81 6.14 8.43
C VAL A 131 1.47 5.77 7.82
N VAL A 132 1.41 5.71 6.49
CA VAL A 132 0.19 5.36 5.74
C VAL A 132 0.29 3.92 5.27
N ILE A 133 -0.71 3.12 5.62
CA ILE A 133 -0.84 1.69 5.28
C ILE A 133 -2.05 1.52 4.37
N LYS A 134 -1.86 0.76 3.28
CA LYS A 134 -2.93 0.33 2.38
C LYS A 134 -2.84 -1.18 2.16
N GLY A 135 -3.88 -1.90 2.56
CA GLY A 135 -3.85 -3.37 2.55
C GLY A 135 -2.74 -3.94 3.42
N SER A 136 -1.79 -4.66 2.85
CA SER A 136 -0.64 -5.25 3.54
C SER A 136 0.68 -4.49 3.32
N ARG A 137 0.62 -3.23 2.87
CA ARG A 137 1.82 -2.46 2.52
C ARG A 137 1.85 -1.11 3.25
N ILE A 138 3.04 -0.70 3.66
CA ILE A 138 3.36 0.67 4.04
C ILE A 138 3.60 1.44 2.75
N ILE A 139 2.78 2.43 2.48
CA ILE A 139 2.86 3.25 1.28
C ILE A 139 3.84 4.39 1.46
N SER A 140 3.71 5.14 2.58
CA SER A 140 4.56 6.30 2.87
C SER A 140 4.77 6.47 4.37
N ALA A 141 5.81 7.21 4.74
CA ALA A 141 6.16 7.56 6.12
C ALA A 141 6.59 9.04 6.21
N GLY A 142 6.52 9.61 7.41
CA GLY A 142 6.78 11.04 7.64
C GLY A 142 5.70 11.93 7.02
N VAL A 143 4.48 11.43 6.90
CA VAL A 143 3.35 12.15 6.29
C VAL A 143 2.79 13.18 7.26
N ILE A 144 2.63 14.43 6.83
CA ILE A 144 1.99 15.48 7.62
C ILE A 144 0.51 15.57 7.25
N LEU A 145 -0.32 15.29 8.22
CA LEU A 145 -1.78 15.27 8.06
C LEU A 145 -2.40 16.63 8.42
N PRO A 146 -3.57 16.95 7.84
CA PRO A 146 -4.36 18.10 8.27
C PRO A 146 -4.84 17.91 9.72
N LEU A 147 -4.79 18.97 10.50
CA LEU A 147 -5.24 18.95 11.90
C LEU A 147 -6.72 19.25 11.98
N SER A 148 -7.44 18.51 12.85
CA SER A 148 -8.79 18.87 13.23
C SER A 148 -8.83 20.16 14.03
N ARG A 149 -9.90 20.94 13.87
CA ARG A 149 -10.19 22.12 14.71
C ARG A 149 -10.93 21.75 16.00
N GLN A 150 -11.39 20.51 16.10
CA GLN A 150 -12.13 20.03 17.28
C GLN A 150 -11.14 19.63 18.38
N GLY A 151 -11.40 20.07 19.60
CA GLY A 151 -10.67 19.61 20.79
C GLY A 151 -9.22 20.05 20.89
N ILE A 152 -8.84 21.19 20.27
CA ILE A 152 -7.46 21.72 20.25
C ILE A 152 -6.84 21.83 21.65
N SER A 153 -7.65 22.13 22.68
CA SER A 153 -7.18 22.27 24.06
C SER A 153 -7.08 20.94 24.85
N ARG A 154 -7.55 19.82 24.26
CA ARG A 154 -7.65 18.51 24.95
C ARG A 154 -6.72 17.45 24.40
N TYR A 155 -6.20 17.63 23.20
CA TYR A 155 -5.49 16.59 22.45
C TYR A 155 -4.13 17.08 21.96
N GLY A 156 -3.14 16.22 21.97
CA GLY A 156 -1.84 16.48 21.35
C GLY A 156 -1.93 16.45 19.82
N THR A 157 -0.89 16.96 19.16
CA THR A 157 -0.84 17.13 17.69
C THR A 157 -1.15 15.85 16.90
N ARG A 158 -0.63 14.69 17.30
CA ARG A 158 -0.90 13.40 16.65
C ARG A 158 -2.38 12.99 16.73
N HIS A 159 -3.06 13.29 17.85
CA HIS A 159 -4.49 13.03 17.99
C HIS A 159 -5.32 13.97 17.10
N LEU A 160 -4.96 15.26 17.03
CA LEU A 160 -5.63 16.23 16.15
C LEU A 160 -5.42 15.87 14.68
N ALA A 161 -4.24 15.37 14.32
CA ALA A 161 -3.95 14.88 12.98
C ALA A 161 -4.79 13.64 12.62
N ALA A 162 -4.93 12.70 13.55
CA ALA A 162 -5.78 11.53 13.38
C ALA A 162 -7.24 11.90 13.21
N LEU A 163 -7.75 12.83 14.00
CA LEU A 163 -9.10 13.37 13.84
C LEU A 163 -9.27 14.07 12.50
N GLY A 164 -8.32 14.95 12.13
CA GLY A 164 -8.42 15.75 10.92
C GLY A 164 -8.50 14.94 9.63
N ILE A 165 -7.78 13.82 9.52
CA ILE A 165 -7.87 12.94 8.35
C ILE A 165 -9.15 12.10 8.39
N THR A 166 -9.55 11.58 9.54
CA THR A 166 -10.75 10.75 9.68
C THR A 166 -12.06 11.54 9.62
N GLU A 167 -12.04 12.86 9.78
CA GLU A 167 -13.18 13.76 9.50
C GLU A 167 -13.44 13.90 7.99
N ARG A 168 -12.40 13.72 7.17
CA ARG A 168 -12.47 13.90 5.71
C ARG A 168 -12.76 12.61 4.96
N PHE A 169 -12.33 11.47 5.53
CA PHE A 169 -12.37 10.17 4.86
C PHE A 169 -13.02 9.11 5.75
N ASP A 170 -14.23 8.70 5.39
CA ASP A 170 -15.03 7.73 6.16
C ASP A 170 -14.42 6.33 6.24
N ARG A 171 -13.65 5.93 5.21
CA ARG A 171 -13.01 4.60 5.14
C ARG A 171 -11.52 4.66 5.48
N CYS A 172 -11.21 5.45 6.48
CA CYS A 172 -9.87 5.65 7.00
C CYS A 172 -9.91 5.56 8.52
N ILE A 173 -9.03 4.78 9.11
CA ILE A 173 -8.86 4.71 10.56
C ILE A 173 -7.43 5.12 10.92
N CYS A 174 -7.27 5.70 12.10
CA CYS A 174 -5.96 6.08 12.61
C CYS A 174 -5.71 5.49 14.00
N VAL A 175 -4.56 4.87 14.17
CA VAL A 175 -4.05 4.42 15.46
C VAL A 175 -3.03 5.44 15.94
N VAL A 176 -3.23 5.96 17.16
CA VAL A 176 -2.33 6.93 17.79
C VAL A 176 -1.76 6.33 19.07
N ILE A 177 -0.44 6.40 19.22
CA ILE A 177 0.27 6.06 20.45
C ILE A 177 0.83 7.35 21.05
N SER A 178 0.48 7.61 22.31
CA SER A 178 0.99 8.77 23.04
C SER A 178 2.43 8.52 23.49
N GLU A 179 3.32 9.46 23.22
CA GLU A 179 4.69 9.41 23.72
C GLU A 179 4.81 9.71 25.24
N GLU A 180 3.84 10.44 25.80
CA GLU A 180 3.84 10.78 27.22
C GLU A 180 3.35 9.60 28.08
N THR A 181 2.25 8.99 27.67
CA THR A 181 1.54 7.99 28.48
C THR A 181 1.67 6.56 27.96
N GLY A 182 2.04 6.38 26.69
CA GLY A 182 1.96 5.10 25.98
C GLY A 182 0.53 4.67 25.65
N THR A 183 -0.47 5.52 25.90
CA THR A 183 -1.87 5.18 25.68
C THR A 183 -2.16 5.01 24.20
N LEU A 184 -2.86 3.92 23.86
CA LEU A 184 -3.40 3.68 22.53
C LEU A 184 -4.74 4.39 22.35
N SER A 185 -4.93 5.02 21.21
CA SER A 185 -6.18 5.66 20.80
C SER A 185 -6.50 5.28 19.36
N LEU A 186 -7.79 5.16 19.05
CA LEU A 186 -8.30 4.90 17.70
C LEU A 186 -9.15 6.07 17.26
N ALA A 187 -8.83 6.65 16.11
CA ALA A 187 -9.69 7.65 15.47
C ALA A 187 -10.40 7.01 14.27
N ASN A 188 -11.70 7.23 14.19
CA ASN A 188 -12.55 6.77 13.11
C ASN A 188 -13.70 7.77 12.91
N GLN A 189 -13.98 8.19 11.67
CA GLN A 189 -15.06 9.11 11.33
C GLN A 189 -15.12 10.36 12.22
N GLY A 190 -13.97 10.98 12.47
CA GLY A 190 -13.86 12.18 13.30
C GLY A 190 -14.12 11.96 14.79
N ARG A 191 -14.17 10.71 15.26
CA ARG A 191 -14.32 10.35 16.67
C ARG A 191 -13.07 9.67 17.19
N LEU A 192 -12.69 9.98 18.42
CA LEU A 192 -11.52 9.42 19.08
C LEU A 192 -11.95 8.54 20.26
N GLU A 193 -11.63 7.25 20.17
CA GLU A 193 -11.77 6.30 21.28
C GLU A 193 -10.45 6.20 22.03
N ARG A 194 -10.47 6.43 23.36
CA ARG A 194 -9.28 6.31 24.25
C ARG A 194 -9.68 6.09 25.70
N PRO A 195 -8.93 5.27 26.47
CA PRO A 195 -7.88 4.37 25.99
C PRO A 195 -8.51 3.16 25.26
N ILE A 196 -7.76 2.57 24.32
CA ILE A 196 -8.10 1.28 23.74
C ILE A 196 -7.07 0.22 24.15
N THR A 197 -7.50 -1.04 24.19
CA THR A 197 -6.60 -2.18 24.40
C THR A 197 -6.11 -2.72 23.08
N SER A 198 -4.95 -3.40 23.09
CA SER A 198 -4.43 -4.05 21.88
C SER A 198 -5.36 -5.14 21.32
N SER A 199 -6.22 -5.76 22.15
CA SER A 199 -7.26 -6.67 21.69
C SER A 199 -8.36 -5.96 20.89
N ARG A 200 -8.71 -4.72 21.24
CA ARG A 200 -9.71 -3.92 20.51
C ARG A 200 -9.24 -3.50 19.11
N LEU A 201 -7.93 -3.52 18.83
CA LEU A 201 -7.38 -3.29 17.49
C LEU A 201 -7.56 -4.49 16.55
N GLN A 202 -7.92 -5.65 17.07
CA GLN A 202 -8.13 -6.88 16.30
C GLN A 202 -9.58 -7.05 15.84
N ASP A 203 -10.52 -6.40 16.51
CA ASP A 203 -11.96 -6.35 16.17
C ASP A 203 -12.27 -5.35 15.06
#